data_2b3a0650fb5b28e462f3bb40054e7ebc
#
_entry.id   2b3a0650fb5b28e462f3bb40054e7ebc
#
_cell.length_a   1.000
_cell.length_b   1.000
_cell.length_c   1.000
_cell.angle_alpha   90.00
_cell.angle_beta   90.00
_cell.angle_gamma   90.00
#
_symmetry.space_group_name_H-M   'P 1'
#
loop_
_entity.id
_entity.type
_entity.pdbx_description
1 polymer ?
#
loop_
_entity_poly.entity_id
_entity_poly.type
_entity_poly.pdbx_seq_one_letter_code
_entity_poly.pdbx_strand_id
1 'polypeptide(L)'
;MKNLNFIFTKNGFHIDETKEENTSKWAESFKKYKYSALYELGFENNLKGLTPSAFYLYQLSQKFIELLSNRPELEVAREDTKVEASNEDLEYLMSIIPFAIGTEFIDEKWIQNIFQHLNSQFRWDMKSYKGTVQMYLQEKSQDLKAAKRIYFHLVENEEDPDFPFAFLATYATKDIENRIVHMPLKHALVEYKNDQEQLLNLLSCLNVVAKKNSLIAQYMETGDLFHPIKLTSKEAYSLLKSVPDIEACGIKCRVPNWWKKKYSSVKINVNIGDTKPSMFGFDSILSLQPSLIVNGRALTKKEISELLKMEEGLAWLKGQWVEINHNKLQQLLEQMEQYDGTITLKEALTKTYMSNEEDIDVDMGIQISNGKWLRDILGKLKNPSKIKNKAQPKYLNATLRPYQKSGYNWLNQMNDLGFGACLADDMGLGKTLQVISFLEKMYEKNKEAHVLLIVPASLLGNWSKEIDRFAPKMTYYILHGKNNILHEDTFITITTYGMALRNEFLQERVWDCLILDEAQAIKNPATKQTRAIKKIPSHMRIAMTGTPIENDLSNLWSLFDFLNKGLLGSASDFKEYTKKVQAYPEYMTKLKMLVSPFILRRLKTDKT
;
A
#
# COMPACT_ATOMS: atom_id res chain seq x y z
N MET A 1 -5.31 -12.18 20.48
CA MET A 1 -4.69 -11.39 19.39
C MET A 1 -4.63 -9.89 19.68
N LYS A 2 -5.59 -9.28 20.39
CA LYS A 2 -5.51 -7.88 20.82
C LYS A 2 -4.23 -7.70 21.65
N ASN A 3 -3.44 -6.67 21.33
CA ASN A 3 -2.16 -6.32 21.98
C ASN A 3 -0.96 -7.23 21.66
N LEU A 4 -1.07 -8.27 20.83
CA LEU A 4 0.09 -9.03 20.35
C LEU A 4 0.87 -8.21 19.32
N ASN A 5 2.16 -7.96 19.59
CA ASN A 5 3.08 -7.37 18.64
C ASN A 5 4.06 -8.42 18.13
N PHE A 6 4.42 -8.33 16.87
CA PHE A 6 5.39 -9.21 16.24
C PHE A 6 6.58 -8.40 15.73
N ILE A 7 7.77 -8.98 15.88
CA ILE A 7 9.03 -8.51 15.31
C ILE A 7 9.34 -9.39 14.13
N PHE A 8 9.61 -8.78 12.98
CA PHE A 8 9.99 -9.49 11.77
C PHE A 8 11.50 -9.66 11.72
N THR A 9 11.95 -10.79 11.20
CA THR A 9 13.37 -11.13 11.06
C THR A 9 13.62 -11.74 9.71
N LYS A 10 14.86 -11.83 9.30
CA LYS A 10 15.26 -12.43 8.02
C LYS A 10 14.70 -13.84 7.80
N ASN A 11 14.48 -14.60 8.88
CA ASN A 11 14.04 -16.00 8.84
C ASN A 11 12.58 -16.17 9.34
N GLY A 12 11.77 -15.13 9.32
CA GLY A 12 10.36 -15.17 9.73
C GLY A 12 10.01 -14.10 10.78
N PHE A 13 9.27 -14.44 11.81
CA PHE A 13 8.77 -13.49 12.81
C PHE A 13 8.74 -14.12 14.20
N HIS A 14 8.67 -13.32 15.26
CA HIS A 14 8.45 -13.77 16.65
C HIS A 14 7.66 -12.71 17.42
N ILE A 15 7.12 -13.10 18.58
CA ILE A 15 6.38 -12.18 19.45
C ILE A 15 7.37 -11.19 20.10
N ASP A 16 6.97 -9.93 20.19
CA ASP A 16 7.67 -8.91 20.97
C ASP A 16 7.42 -9.13 22.48
N GLU A 17 8.40 -9.66 23.19
CA GLU A 17 8.31 -9.97 24.62
C GLU A 17 8.55 -8.75 25.51
N THR A 18 8.95 -7.60 24.96
CA THR A 18 9.28 -6.39 25.74
C THR A 18 8.05 -5.67 26.30
N LYS A 19 6.84 -6.03 25.84
CA LYS A 19 5.57 -5.47 26.32
C LYS A 19 4.89 -6.48 27.25
N GLU A 20 4.79 -6.15 28.51
CA GLU A 20 4.12 -6.94 29.55
C GLU A 20 2.64 -7.24 29.20
N GLU A 21 2.16 -8.43 29.63
CA GLU A 21 0.80 -8.98 29.52
C GLU A 21 0.42 -9.69 28.20
N ASN A 22 1.19 -10.70 27.80
CA ASN A 22 0.77 -11.63 26.76
C ASN A 22 0.40 -13.02 27.32
N THR A 23 -0.64 -13.09 28.15
CA THR A 23 -1.23 -14.36 28.66
C THR A 23 -2.35 -14.90 27.76
N SER A 24 -2.49 -14.41 26.53
CA SER A 24 -3.53 -14.87 25.62
C SER A 24 -3.21 -16.26 25.05
N LYS A 25 -4.25 -17.09 24.84
CA LYS A 25 -4.15 -18.40 24.18
C LYS A 25 -3.37 -18.34 22.86
N TRP A 26 -3.52 -17.25 22.10
CA TRP A 26 -2.77 -17.02 20.87
C TRP A 26 -1.28 -16.78 21.11
N ALA A 27 -0.89 -16.07 22.18
CA ALA A 27 0.51 -15.86 22.50
C ALA A 27 1.23 -17.18 22.80
N GLU A 28 0.61 -18.07 23.56
CA GLU A 28 1.15 -19.39 23.84
C GLU A 28 1.25 -20.25 22.56
N SER A 29 0.21 -20.20 21.71
CA SER A 29 0.21 -20.93 20.44
C SER A 29 1.33 -20.47 19.51
N PHE A 30 1.54 -19.17 19.35
CA PHE A 30 2.63 -18.62 18.53
C PHE A 30 4.02 -18.90 19.09
N LYS A 31 4.18 -18.92 20.42
CA LYS A 31 5.46 -19.31 21.07
C LYS A 31 5.80 -20.77 20.83
N LYS A 32 4.82 -21.67 20.90
CA LYS A 32 5.02 -23.11 20.82
C LYS A 32 4.98 -23.66 19.38
N TYR A 33 4.04 -23.15 18.57
CA TYR A 33 3.74 -23.68 17.22
C TYR A 33 3.55 -22.55 16.22
N LYS A 34 4.56 -21.77 16.03
CA LYS A 34 4.58 -20.51 15.26
C LYS A 34 3.80 -20.55 13.93
N TYR A 35 4.14 -21.49 13.04
CA TYR A 35 3.52 -21.57 11.71
C TYR A 35 2.18 -22.27 11.71
N SER A 36 1.95 -23.21 12.64
CA SER A 36 0.63 -23.81 12.84
C SER A 36 -0.36 -22.77 13.36
N ALA A 37 0.07 -21.93 14.33
CA ALA A 37 -0.75 -20.83 14.83
C ALA A 37 -1.04 -19.79 13.73
N LEU A 38 -0.06 -19.50 12.85
CA LEU A 38 -0.27 -18.62 11.71
C LEU A 38 -1.27 -19.22 10.72
N TYR A 39 -1.18 -20.52 10.45
CA TYR A 39 -2.11 -21.24 9.57
C TYR A 39 -3.55 -21.19 10.11
N GLU A 40 -3.74 -21.47 11.40
CA GLU A 40 -5.05 -21.38 12.06
C GLU A 40 -5.63 -19.96 12.04
N LEU A 41 -4.76 -18.96 12.17
CA LEU A 41 -5.17 -17.55 12.13
C LEU A 41 -5.85 -17.17 10.81
N GLY A 42 -5.48 -17.80 9.71
CA GLY A 42 -6.08 -17.56 8.38
C GLY A 42 -7.54 -18.00 8.26
N PHE A 43 -8.02 -18.86 9.14
CA PHE A 43 -9.43 -19.30 9.17
C PHE A 43 -10.32 -18.41 10.06
N GLU A 44 -9.73 -17.53 10.85
CA GLU A 44 -10.49 -16.63 11.72
C GLU A 44 -11.16 -15.52 10.90
N ASN A 45 -12.42 -15.22 11.23
CA ASN A 45 -13.18 -14.17 10.57
C ASN A 45 -13.30 -12.92 11.47
N ASN A 46 -13.22 -11.74 10.87
CA ASN A 46 -13.53 -10.44 11.50
C ASN A 46 -12.78 -10.13 12.81
N LEU A 47 -11.50 -10.47 12.91
CA LEU A 47 -10.67 -10.08 14.04
C LEU A 47 -10.52 -8.55 14.10
N LYS A 48 -10.98 -7.93 15.20
CA LYS A 48 -10.90 -6.48 15.43
C LYS A 48 -9.85 -6.14 16.48
N GLY A 49 -9.19 -4.99 16.32
CA GLY A 49 -8.26 -4.45 17.29
C GLY A 49 -6.89 -5.15 17.30
N LEU A 50 -6.46 -5.66 16.15
CA LEU A 50 -5.11 -6.19 15.97
C LEU A 50 -4.09 -5.05 15.92
N THR A 51 -2.86 -5.33 16.41
CA THR A 51 -1.73 -4.43 16.17
C THR A 51 -1.33 -4.47 14.69
N PRO A 52 -0.62 -3.46 14.16
CA PRO A 52 -0.22 -3.44 12.75
C PRO A 52 0.56 -4.69 12.32
N SER A 53 1.47 -5.19 13.17
CA SER A 53 2.25 -6.41 12.88
C SER A 53 1.40 -7.69 12.91
N ALA A 54 0.47 -7.80 13.87
CA ALA A 54 -0.48 -8.92 13.94
C ALA A 54 -1.46 -8.90 12.77
N PHE A 55 -1.92 -7.71 12.37
CA PHE A 55 -2.81 -7.53 11.24
C PHE A 55 -2.15 -7.96 9.92
N TYR A 56 -0.89 -7.62 9.71
CA TYR A 56 -0.14 -8.05 8.53
C TYR A 56 -0.06 -9.58 8.44
N LEU A 57 0.31 -10.26 9.53
CA LEU A 57 0.35 -11.72 9.57
C LEU A 57 -1.02 -12.37 9.34
N TYR A 58 -2.07 -11.74 9.86
CA TYR A 58 -3.45 -12.16 9.61
C TYR A 58 -3.82 -12.06 8.12
N GLN A 59 -3.53 -10.91 7.47
CA GLN A 59 -3.79 -10.72 6.05
C GLN A 59 -2.99 -11.68 5.17
N LEU A 60 -1.71 -11.91 5.50
CA LEU A 60 -0.87 -12.87 4.79
C LEU A 60 -1.42 -14.29 4.90
N SER A 61 -1.88 -14.69 6.09
CA SER A 61 -2.46 -16.01 6.32
C SER A 61 -3.83 -16.15 5.65
N GLN A 62 -4.69 -15.13 5.73
CA GLN A 62 -5.98 -15.14 5.02
C GLN A 62 -5.79 -15.24 3.50
N LYS A 63 -4.81 -14.51 2.94
CA LYS A 63 -4.50 -14.61 1.51
C LYS A 63 -4.06 -16.02 1.12
N PHE A 64 -3.26 -16.67 1.95
CA PHE A 64 -2.89 -18.08 1.73
C PHE A 64 -4.13 -19.00 1.73
N ILE A 65 -5.03 -18.88 2.70
CA ILE A 65 -6.26 -19.69 2.79
C ILE A 65 -7.20 -19.41 1.61
N GLU A 66 -7.32 -18.14 1.19
CA GLU A 66 -8.06 -17.76 -0.01
C GLU A 66 -7.51 -18.47 -1.25
N LEU A 67 -6.20 -18.39 -1.48
CA LEU A 67 -5.53 -19.02 -2.61
C LEU A 67 -5.64 -20.56 -2.54
N LEU A 68 -5.58 -21.13 -1.33
CA LEU A 68 -5.76 -22.57 -1.10
C LEU A 68 -7.18 -22.99 -1.46
N SER A 69 -8.21 -22.38 -0.90
CA SER A 69 -9.61 -22.74 -1.10
C SER A 69 -10.10 -22.53 -2.54
N ASN A 70 -9.49 -21.59 -3.25
CA ASN A 70 -9.80 -21.27 -4.64
C ASN A 70 -9.14 -22.19 -5.68
N ARG A 71 -8.48 -23.27 -5.26
CA ARG A 71 -7.89 -24.27 -6.19
C ARG A 71 -8.88 -25.38 -6.50
N PRO A 72 -9.41 -25.48 -7.73
CA PRO A 72 -10.35 -26.53 -8.11
C PRO A 72 -9.73 -27.94 -8.09
N GLU A 73 -8.40 -28.05 -8.26
CA GLU A 73 -7.65 -29.30 -8.16
C GLU A 73 -7.37 -29.73 -6.72
N LEU A 74 -7.77 -28.98 -5.72
CA LEU A 74 -7.39 -29.17 -4.33
C LEU A 74 -7.74 -30.57 -3.79
N GLU A 75 -8.95 -31.07 -4.11
CA GLU A 75 -9.37 -32.42 -3.72
C GLU A 75 -8.55 -33.50 -4.40
N VAL A 76 -8.10 -33.26 -5.63
CA VAL A 76 -7.30 -34.22 -6.41
C VAL A 76 -5.84 -34.19 -5.97
N ALA A 77 -5.29 -33.02 -5.70
CA ALA A 77 -3.90 -32.80 -5.31
C ALA A 77 -3.62 -33.17 -3.86
N ARG A 78 -4.53 -32.84 -2.94
CA ARG A 78 -4.42 -33.12 -1.49
C ARG A 78 -3.00 -32.82 -0.94
N GLU A 79 -2.26 -33.90 -0.61
CA GLU A 79 -0.91 -33.84 -0.04
C GLU A 79 0.15 -33.23 -0.98
N ASP A 80 -0.12 -33.21 -2.29
CA ASP A 80 0.78 -32.65 -3.31
C ASP A 80 0.50 -31.17 -3.57
N THR A 81 -0.50 -30.60 -2.89
CA THR A 81 -0.88 -29.20 -3.08
C THR A 81 0.27 -28.25 -2.71
N LYS A 82 0.56 -27.31 -3.60
CA LYS A 82 1.52 -26.25 -3.39
C LYS A 82 0.89 -24.90 -3.79
N VAL A 83 0.54 -24.10 -2.81
CA VAL A 83 0.07 -22.72 -3.02
C VAL A 83 1.26 -21.81 -3.17
N GLU A 84 1.29 -21.04 -4.25
CA GLU A 84 2.27 -20.00 -4.51
C GLU A 84 1.54 -18.68 -4.74
N ALA A 85 2.09 -17.59 -4.23
CA ALA A 85 1.58 -16.26 -4.50
C ALA A 85 1.96 -15.84 -5.93
N SER A 86 1.01 -15.32 -6.69
CA SER A 86 1.28 -14.69 -7.98
C SER A 86 2.04 -13.37 -7.80
N ASN A 87 2.57 -12.81 -8.88
CA ASN A 87 3.21 -11.49 -8.82
C ASN A 87 2.24 -10.41 -8.31
N GLU A 88 0.97 -10.48 -8.68
CA GLU A 88 -0.08 -9.56 -8.19
C GLU A 88 -0.33 -9.73 -6.69
N ASP A 89 -0.37 -10.97 -6.20
CA ASP A 89 -0.50 -11.25 -4.76
C ASP A 89 0.73 -10.78 -3.97
N LEU A 90 1.93 -10.96 -4.53
CA LEU A 90 3.17 -10.47 -3.92
C LEU A 90 3.19 -8.94 -3.88
N GLU A 91 2.85 -8.25 -4.98
CA GLU A 91 2.72 -6.80 -5.00
C GLU A 91 1.72 -6.30 -3.94
N TYR A 92 0.56 -6.96 -3.84
CA TYR A 92 -0.42 -6.65 -2.81
C TYR A 92 0.15 -6.82 -1.40
N LEU A 93 0.72 -8.00 -1.08
CA LEU A 93 1.28 -8.28 0.25
C LEU A 93 2.47 -7.37 0.60
N MET A 94 3.29 -7.01 -0.38
CA MET A 94 4.36 -6.03 -0.22
C MET A 94 3.81 -4.61 0.05
N SER A 95 2.71 -4.25 -0.59
CA SER A 95 2.10 -2.93 -0.43
C SER A 95 1.53 -2.68 0.97
N ILE A 96 1.04 -3.72 1.63
CA ILE A 96 0.41 -3.66 2.96
C ILE A 96 1.37 -3.91 4.13
N ILE A 97 2.70 -4.01 3.89
CA ILE A 97 3.69 -4.17 4.97
C ILE A 97 3.52 -3.05 5.99
N PRO A 98 3.33 -3.35 7.30
CA PRO A 98 3.05 -2.35 8.31
C PRO A 98 4.30 -1.53 8.68
N PHE A 99 4.10 -0.47 9.45
CA PHE A 99 5.17 0.16 10.20
C PHE A 99 5.40 -0.62 11.50
N ALA A 100 6.33 -1.57 11.50
CA ALA A 100 6.67 -2.41 12.65
C ALA A 100 8.16 -2.74 12.65
N ILE A 101 8.67 -3.26 13.78
CA ILE A 101 10.08 -3.61 13.92
C ILE A 101 10.42 -4.78 12.98
N GLY A 102 11.50 -4.62 12.20
CA GLY A 102 12.03 -5.67 11.32
C GLY A 102 11.29 -5.80 9.98
N THR A 103 10.40 -4.88 9.64
CA THR A 103 9.67 -4.92 8.34
C THR A 103 10.59 -4.74 7.13
N GLU A 104 11.79 -4.23 7.32
CA GLU A 104 12.86 -4.16 6.33
C GLU A 104 13.32 -5.53 5.81
N PHE A 105 13.07 -6.60 6.57
CA PHE A 105 13.40 -7.98 6.15
C PHE A 105 12.32 -8.63 5.31
N ILE A 106 11.14 -8.00 5.17
CA ILE A 106 10.03 -8.54 4.39
C ILE A 106 10.26 -8.18 2.91
N ASP A 107 10.57 -9.18 2.12
CA ASP A 107 10.66 -9.15 0.66
C ASP A 107 9.81 -10.28 0.06
N GLU A 108 9.74 -10.37 -1.25
CA GLU A 108 8.99 -11.41 -1.96
C GLU A 108 9.45 -12.82 -1.55
N LYS A 109 10.76 -13.02 -1.34
CA LYS A 109 11.32 -14.32 -0.91
C LYS A 109 10.89 -14.66 0.50
N TRP A 110 10.82 -13.67 1.38
CA TRP A 110 10.32 -13.84 2.74
C TRP A 110 8.85 -14.29 2.74
N ILE A 111 8.00 -13.65 1.94
CA ILE A 111 6.58 -14.02 1.81
C ILE A 111 6.45 -15.46 1.27
N GLN A 112 7.19 -15.80 0.21
CA GLN A 112 7.19 -17.14 -0.34
C GLN A 112 7.68 -18.21 0.66
N ASN A 113 8.67 -17.90 1.49
CA ASN A 113 9.12 -18.78 2.56
C ASN A 113 8.03 -19.02 3.61
N ILE A 114 7.29 -18.00 4.02
CA ILE A 114 6.13 -18.18 4.90
C ILE A 114 5.09 -19.09 4.24
N PHE A 115 4.76 -18.88 2.96
CA PHE A 115 3.83 -19.73 2.21
C PHE A 115 4.28 -21.19 2.17
N GLN A 116 5.59 -21.47 2.07
CA GLN A 116 6.11 -22.83 2.13
C GLN A 116 5.83 -23.51 3.49
N HIS A 117 5.95 -22.75 4.59
CA HIS A 117 5.60 -23.27 5.91
C HIS A 117 4.10 -23.56 6.05
N LEU A 118 3.24 -22.67 5.53
CA LEU A 118 1.79 -22.88 5.54
C LEU A 118 1.38 -24.05 4.64
N ASN A 119 2.00 -24.22 3.48
CA ASN A 119 1.83 -25.42 2.64
C ASN A 119 2.20 -26.71 3.38
N SER A 120 3.30 -26.67 4.14
CA SER A 120 3.74 -27.83 4.92
C SER A 120 2.73 -28.19 6.01
N GLN A 121 2.10 -27.19 6.64
CA GLN A 121 1.04 -27.41 7.62
C GLN A 121 -0.19 -28.05 6.98
N PHE A 122 -0.68 -27.51 5.87
CA PHE A 122 -1.82 -28.08 5.15
C PHE A 122 -1.57 -29.52 4.73
N ARG A 123 -0.40 -29.82 4.14
CA ARG A 123 -0.04 -31.18 3.72
C ARG A 123 0.05 -32.15 4.89
N TRP A 124 0.56 -31.69 6.04
CA TRP A 124 0.60 -32.50 7.26
C TRP A 124 -0.81 -32.83 7.76
N ASP A 125 -1.72 -31.88 7.77
CA ASP A 125 -3.12 -32.09 8.13
C ASP A 125 -3.79 -33.09 7.18
N MET A 126 -3.57 -32.95 5.87
CA MET A 126 -4.17 -33.83 4.84
C MET A 126 -3.73 -35.28 4.92
N LYS A 127 -2.51 -35.56 5.39
CA LYS A 127 -2.03 -36.95 5.61
C LYS A 127 -2.88 -37.73 6.60
N SER A 128 -3.38 -37.07 7.62
CA SER A 128 -4.15 -37.69 8.69
C SER A 128 -5.67 -37.56 8.50
N TYR A 129 -6.13 -36.64 7.66
CA TYR A 129 -7.54 -36.34 7.47
C TYR A 129 -8.20 -37.32 6.46
N LYS A 130 -9.21 -38.06 6.94
CA LYS A 130 -9.89 -39.11 6.13
C LYS A 130 -11.09 -38.58 5.32
N GLY A 131 -11.62 -37.38 5.63
CA GLY A 131 -12.72 -36.74 4.93
C GLY A 131 -12.31 -36.08 3.62
N THR A 132 -13.24 -35.45 2.93
CA THR A 132 -12.95 -34.59 1.76
C THR A 132 -12.28 -33.29 2.19
N VAL A 133 -11.52 -32.66 1.29
CA VAL A 133 -10.91 -31.34 1.57
C VAL A 133 -12.01 -30.30 1.83
N GLN A 134 -13.15 -30.42 1.18
CA GLN A 134 -14.31 -29.57 1.45
C GLN A 134 -14.79 -29.70 2.91
N MET A 135 -14.88 -30.90 3.45
CA MET A 135 -15.25 -31.11 4.85
C MET A 135 -14.19 -30.52 5.80
N TYR A 136 -12.92 -30.72 5.51
CA TYR A 136 -11.83 -30.14 6.29
C TYR A 136 -11.90 -28.60 6.35
N LEU A 137 -12.12 -27.94 5.21
CA LEU A 137 -12.25 -26.47 5.17
C LEU A 137 -13.48 -25.99 5.94
N GLN A 138 -14.62 -26.71 5.83
CA GLN A 138 -15.85 -26.38 6.56
C GLN A 138 -15.73 -26.58 8.08
N GLU A 139 -14.96 -27.59 8.52
CA GLU A 139 -14.66 -27.77 9.95
C GLU A 139 -13.80 -26.63 10.52
N LYS A 140 -12.90 -26.06 9.70
CA LYS A 140 -12.07 -24.91 10.08
C LYS A 140 -12.85 -23.59 10.05
N SER A 141 -13.69 -23.39 9.03
CA SER A 141 -14.54 -22.21 8.91
C SER A 141 -15.78 -22.55 8.08
N GLN A 142 -16.97 -22.27 8.63
CA GLN A 142 -18.26 -22.61 7.99
C GLN A 142 -18.49 -21.88 6.65
N ASP A 143 -17.84 -20.73 6.47
CA ASP A 143 -17.98 -19.89 5.27
C ASP A 143 -17.08 -20.34 4.11
N LEU A 144 -16.06 -21.15 4.38
CA LEU A 144 -15.12 -21.60 3.37
C LEU A 144 -15.67 -22.78 2.56
N LYS A 145 -15.61 -22.64 1.23
CA LYS A 145 -15.96 -23.70 0.27
C LYS A 145 -14.79 -23.93 -0.68
N ALA A 146 -14.40 -25.17 -0.86
CA ALA A 146 -13.44 -25.53 -1.91
C ALA A 146 -14.05 -25.27 -3.29
N ALA A 147 -13.24 -24.75 -4.21
CA ALA A 147 -13.65 -24.58 -5.60
C ALA A 147 -14.00 -25.95 -6.24
N LYS A 148 -15.00 -25.95 -7.11
CA LYS A 148 -15.38 -27.17 -7.86
C LYS A 148 -14.32 -27.47 -8.92
N ARG A 149 -14.27 -28.73 -9.37
CA ARG A 149 -13.30 -29.21 -10.38
C ARG A 149 -13.58 -28.73 -11.81
N ILE A 150 -14.61 -27.90 -12.02
CA ILE A 150 -15.00 -27.37 -13.34
C ILE A 150 -14.48 -25.95 -13.50
N TYR A 151 -13.95 -25.68 -14.69
CA TYR A 151 -13.52 -24.36 -15.15
C TYR A 151 -14.30 -23.94 -16.38
N PHE A 152 -14.67 -22.68 -16.43
CA PHE A 152 -15.14 -22.02 -17.63
C PHE A 152 -14.03 -21.13 -18.19
N HIS A 153 -13.73 -21.28 -19.45
CA HIS A 153 -12.73 -20.50 -20.16
C HIS A 153 -13.42 -19.61 -21.18
N LEU A 154 -13.22 -18.32 -21.08
CA LEU A 154 -13.54 -17.37 -22.14
C LEU A 154 -12.22 -16.80 -22.66
N VAL A 155 -11.94 -17.01 -23.94
CA VAL A 155 -10.71 -16.57 -24.61
C VAL A 155 -11.05 -15.70 -25.81
N GLU A 156 -10.14 -14.79 -26.15
CA GLU A 156 -10.28 -13.99 -27.38
C GLU A 156 -9.93 -14.83 -28.59
N ASN A 157 -10.68 -14.63 -29.68
CA ASN A 157 -10.46 -15.25 -30.97
C ASN A 157 -10.15 -14.14 -32.00
N GLU A 158 -8.87 -13.91 -32.20
CA GLU A 158 -8.39 -12.84 -33.12
C GLU A 158 -8.61 -13.18 -34.60
N GLU A 159 -8.86 -14.44 -34.92
CA GLU A 159 -8.99 -14.90 -36.34
C GLU A 159 -10.40 -14.70 -36.93
N ASP A 160 -11.41 -14.50 -36.10
CA ASP A 160 -12.81 -14.42 -36.54
C ASP A 160 -13.50 -13.16 -35.98
N PRO A 161 -13.59 -12.08 -36.80
CA PRO A 161 -14.20 -10.82 -36.35
C PRO A 161 -15.70 -10.91 -35.99
N ASP A 162 -16.43 -11.85 -36.56
CA ASP A 162 -17.86 -12.05 -36.28
C ASP A 162 -18.07 -12.78 -34.96
N PHE A 163 -17.12 -13.65 -34.59
CA PHE A 163 -17.09 -14.40 -33.35
C PHE A 163 -15.75 -14.18 -32.62
N PRO A 164 -15.55 -13.00 -32.08
CA PRO A 164 -14.25 -12.60 -31.50
C PRO A 164 -13.93 -13.26 -30.16
N PHE A 165 -14.79 -14.16 -29.68
CA PHE A 165 -14.58 -14.91 -28.45
C PHE A 165 -14.89 -16.39 -28.64
N ALA A 166 -14.26 -17.21 -27.81
CA ALA A 166 -14.56 -18.64 -27.71
C ALA A 166 -14.74 -19.02 -26.23
N PHE A 167 -15.71 -19.91 -25.98
CA PHE A 167 -16.02 -20.45 -24.67
C PHE A 167 -15.77 -21.95 -24.64
N LEU A 168 -15.19 -22.45 -23.53
CA LEU A 168 -14.93 -23.87 -23.30
C LEU A 168 -15.07 -24.20 -21.82
N ALA A 169 -15.82 -25.26 -21.49
CA ALA A 169 -15.85 -25.87 -20.18
C ALA A 169 -14.84 -27.03 -20.08
N THR A 170 -14.02 -27.00 -19.00
CA THR A 170 -13.05 -28.09 -18.70
C THR A 170 -13.21 -28.56 -17.25
N TYR A 171 -12.64 -29.71 -16.93
CA TYR A 171 -12.57 -30.23 -15.56
C TYR A 171 -11.16 -30.73 -15.25
N ALA A 172 -10.78 -30.68 -13.96
CA ALA A 172 -9.51 -31.19 -13.47
C ALA A 172 -9.60 -32.68 -13.19
N THR A 173 -8.65 -33.46 -13.75
CA THR A 173 -8.48 -34.92 -13.53
C THR A 173 -7.01 -35.26 -13.45
N LYS A 174 -6.65 -36.52 -13.15
CA LYS A 174 -5.27 -37.02 -13.18
C LYS A 174 -5.01 -37.84 -14.44
N ASP A 175 -3.86 -37.59 -15.07
CA ASP A 175 -3.39 -38.43 -16.19
C ASP A 175 -2.77 -39.78 -15.71
N ILE A 176 -2.28 -40.56 -16.67
CA ILE A 176 -1.66 -41.88 -16.40
C ILE A 176 -0.39 -41.77 -15.52
N GLU A 177 0.28 -40.60 -15.57
CA GLU A 177 1.47 -40.32 -14.75
C GLU A 177 1.11 -39.63 -13.41
N ASN A 178 -0.17 -39.66 -13.03
CA ASN A 178 -0.71 -39.03 -11.81
C ASN A 178 -0.55 -37.50 -11.76
N ARG A 179 -0.35 -36.82 -12.91
CA ARG A 179 -0.29 -35.37 -13.03
C ARG A 179 -1.68 -34.78 -13.22
N ILE A 180 -1.94 -33.62 -12.62
CA ILE A 180 -3.22 -32.92 -12.79
C ILE A 180 -3.26 -32.30 -14.18
N VAL A 181 -4.30 -32.67 -14.93
CA VAL A 181 -4.57 -32.17 -16.29
C VAL A 181 -5.98 -31.60 -16.37
N HIS A 182 -6.16 -30.61 -17.25
CA HIS A 182 -7.46 -30.03 -17.56
C HIS A 182 -7.97 -30.58 -18.89
N MET A 183 -9.06 -31.35 -18.82
CA MET A 183 -9.66 -32.00 -19.98
C MET A 183 -10.99 -31.28 -20.33
N PRO A 184 -11.34 -31.16 -21.62
CA PRO A 184 -12.67 -30.70 -22.01
C PRO A 184 -13.77 -31.51 -21.29
N LEU A 185 -14.84 -30.81 -20.88
CA LEU A 185 -15.90 -31.43 -20.05
C LEU A 185 -16.56 -32.66 -20.72
N LYS A 186 -16.58 -32.71 -22.04
CA LYS A 186 -17.00 -33.85 -22.83
C LYS A 186 -16.29 -35.17 -22.43
N HIS A 187 -15.02 -35.11 -22.07
CA HIS A 187 -14.26 -36.31 -21.66
C HIS A 187 -14.73 -36.89 -20.32
N ALA A 188 -15.36 -36.08 -19.45
CA ALA A 188 -15.93 -36.59 -18.20
C ALA A 188 -17.04 -37.62 -18.44
N LEU A 189 -17.82 -37.46 -19.52
CA LEU A 189 -18.87 -38.43 -19.92
C LEU A 189 -18.29 -39.82 -20.27
N VAL A 190 -17.07 -39.87 -20.77
CA VAL A 190 -16.37 -41.11 -21.12
C VAL A 190 -15.65 -41.66 -19.90
N GLU A 191 -14.92 -40.83 -19.16
CA GLU A 191 -14.14 -41.21 -17.98
C GLU A 191 -15.02 -41.82 -16.87
N TYR A 192 -16.18 -41.19 -16.59
CA TYR A 192 -17.09 -41.60 -15.53
C TYR A 192 -18.29 -42.42 -16.05
N LYS A 193 -18.20 -43.04 -17.24
CA LYS A 193 -19.29 -43.83 -17.83
C LYS A 193 -19.83 -44.91 -16.90
N ASN A 194 -18.93 -45.55 -16.13
CA ASN A 194 -19.26 -46.64 -15.21
C ASN A 194 -19.40 -46.19 -13.75
N ASP A 195 -19.28 -44.87 -13.46
CA ASP A 195 -19.41 -44.26 -12.13
C ASP A 195 -20.35 -43.07 -12.19
N GLN A 196 -21.64 -43.39 -12.18
CA GLN A 196 -22.69 -42.36 -12.28
C GLN A 196 -22.69 -41.41 -11.08
N GLU A 197 -22.29 -41.84 -9.90
CA GLU A 197 -22.26 -41.02 -8.70
C GLU A 197 -21.18 -39.93 -8.81
N GLN A 198 -19.99 -40.28 -9.25
CA GLN A 198 -18.92 -39.28 -9.48
C GLN A 198 -19.27 -38.31 -10.60
N LEU A 199 -19.91 -38.77 -11.68
CA LEU A 199 -20.35 -37.92 -12.75
C LEU A 199 -21.41 -36.92 -12.27
N LEU A 200 -22.43 -37.37 -11.53
CA LEU A 200 -23.46 -36.51 -10.95
C LEU A 200 -22.87 -35.51 -9.97
N ASN A 201 -21.92 -35.90 -9.15
CA ASN A 201 -21.21 -34.99 -8.24
C ASN A 201 -20.44 -33.90 -9.00
N LEU A 202 -19.73 -34.27 -10.08
CA LEU A 202 -19.02 -33.34 -10.94
C LEU A 202 -19.97 -32.34 -11.60
N LEU A 203 -21.08 -32.81 -12.20
CA LEU A 203 -22.03 -32.00 -12.94
C LEU A 203 -23.05 -31.25 -12.06
N SER A 204 -23.15 -31.60 -10.76
CA SER A 204 -24.14 -31.00 -9.84
C SER A 204 -24.05 -29.48 -9.77
N CYS A 205 -22.83 -28.92 -9.85
CA CYS A 205 -22.63 -27.48 -9.81
C CYS A 205 -23.16 -26.76 -11.07
N LEU A 206 -23.17 -27.44 -12.22
CA LEU A 206 -23.71 -26.88 -13.46
C LEU A 206 -25.21 -26.62 -13.36
N ASN A 207 -25.97 -27.52 -12.72
CA ASN A 207 -27.40 -27.35 -12.50
C ASN A 207 -27.68 -26.12 -11.61
N VAL A 208 -26.81 -25.82 -10.64
CA VAL A 208 -26.96 -24.65 -9.79
C VAL A 208 -26.72 -23.37 -10.58
N VAL A 209 -25.71 -23.36 -11.44
CA VAL A 209 -25.41 -22.22 -12.32
C VAL A 209 -26.51 -22.03 -13.37
N ALA A 210 -26.98 -23.09 -14.01
CA ALA A 210 -28.03 -23.05 -15.01
C ALA A 210 -29.35 -22.43 -14.46
N LYS A 211 -29.67 -22.67 -13.20
CA LYS A 211 -30.83 -22.02 -12.54
C LYS A 211 -30.70 -20.50 -12.40
N LYS A 212 -29.48 -19.98 -12.40
CA LYS A 212 -29.19 -18.54 -12.21
C LYS A 212 -28.82 -17.85 -13.52
N ASN A 213 -28.36 -18.61 -14.51
CA ASN A 213 -27.87 -18.06 -15.79
C ASN A 213 -28.54 -18.77 -16.96
N SER A 214 -29.38 -18.03 -17.71
CA SER A 214 -30.14 -18.56 -18.85
C SER A 214 -29.27 -19.03 -20.02
N LEU A 215 -28.11 -18.37 -20.24
CA LEU A 215 -27.20 -18.76 -21.31
C LEU A 215 -26.55 -20.12 -21.03
N ILE A 216 -26.10 -20.34 -19.79
CA ILE A 216 -25.55 -21.64 -19.39
C ILE A 216 -26.65 -22.73 -19.38
N ALA A 217 -27.88 -22.38 -18.98
CA ALA A 217 -29.02 -23.30 -19.06
C ALA A 217 -29.24 -23.76 -20.52
N GLN A 218 -29.26 -22.84 -21.46
CA GLN A 218 -29.40 -23.13 -22.87
C GLN A 218 -28.27 -24.04 -23.38
N TYR A 219 -27.00 -23.73 -23.06
CA TYR A 219 -25.85 -24.56 -23.46
C TYR A 219 -25.88 -25.98 -22.83
N MET A 220 -26.49 -26.13 -21.67
CA MET A 220 -26.70 -27.45 -21.07
C MET A 220 -27.80 -28.23 -21.80
N GLU A 221 -28.91 -27.59 -22.13
CA GLU A 221 -30.05 -28.21 -22.83
C GLU A 221 -29.69 -28.64 -24.26
N THR A 222 -28.92 -27.82 -24.98
CA THR A 222 -28.45 -28.13 -26.34
C THR A 222 -27.28 -29.11 -26.37
N GLY A 223 -26.57 -29.26 -25.25
CA GLY A 223 -25.34 -30.05 -25.16
C GLY A 223 -24.10 -29.27 -25.61
N ASP A 224 -24.22 -28.01 -26.00
CA ASP A 224 -23.11 -27.18 -26.46
C ASP A 224 -22.06 -26.95 -25.37
N LEU A 225 -22.46 -26.99 -24.07
CA LEU A 225 -21.54 -26.86 -22.94
C LEU A 225 -20.37 -27.85 -22.97
N PHE A 226 -20.54 -28.98 -23.63
CA PHE A 226 -19.51 -30.03 -23.74
C PHE A 226 -18.56 -29.83 -24.94
N HIS A 227 -18.75 -28.77 -25.73
CA HIS A 227 -17.97 -28.46 -26.93
C HIS A 227 -17.43 -27.03 -26.85
N PRO A 228 -16.36 -26.71 -27.62
CA PRO A 228 -15.97 -25.31 -27.81
C PRO A 228 -17.06 -24.53 -28.54
N ILE A 229 -17.45 -23.37 -28.01
CA ILE A 229 -18.51 -22.52 -28.56
C ILE A 229 -17.86 -21.21 -29.03
N LYS A 230 -18.17 -20.78 -30.25
CA LYS A 230 -17.83 -19.43 -30.75
C LYS A 230 -18.88 -18.46 -30.25
N LEU A 231 -18.44 -17.31 -29.73
CA LEU A 231 -19.33 -16.28 -29.19
C LEU A 231 -19.17 -14.94 -29.92
N THR A 232 -20.28 -14.29 -30.14
CA THR A 232 -20.33 -12.88 -30.50
C THR A 232 -19.90 -11.99 -29.33
N SER A 233 -19.56 -10.74 -29.60
CA SER A 233 -19.22 -9.78 -28.53
C SER A 233 -20.37 -9.58 -27.52
N LYS A 234 -21.62 -9.69 -27.95
CA LYS A 234 -22.81 -9.55 -27.13
C LYS A 234 -23.00 -10.74 -26.18
N GLU A 235 -22.82 -11.96 -26.68
CA GLU A 235 -22.89 -13.20 -25.86
C GLU A 235 -21.73 -13.26 -24.85
N ALA A 236 -20.51 -12.93 -25.31
CA ALA A 236 -19.34 -12.84 -24.42
C ALA A 236 -19.54 -11.82 -23.31
N TYR A 237 -20.15 -10.67 -23.61
CA TYR A 237 -20.47 -9.65 -22.61
C TYR A 237 -21.48 -10.15 -21.57
N SER A 238 -22.54 -10.83 -22.02
CA SER A 238 -23.53 -11.45 -21.12
C SER A 238 -22.88 -12.48 -20.19
N LEU A 239 -21.99 -13.32 -20.72
CA LEU A 239 -21.25 -14.31 -19.93
C LEU A 239 -20.29 -13.62 -18.93
N LEU A 240 -19.55 -12.61 -19.37
CA LEU A 240 -18.63 -11.85 -18.51
C LEU A 240 -19.33 -11.17 -17.35
N LYS A 241 -20.51 -10.61 -17.55
CA LYS A 241 -21.35 -10.04 -16.48
C LYS A 241 -21.79 -11.08 -15.46
N SER A 242 -21.98 -12.32 -15.89
CA SER A 242 -22.43 -13.42 -15.04
C SER A 242 -21.30 -14.11 -14.27
N VAL A 243 -20.04 -13.77 -14.54
CA VAL A 243 -18.87 -14.40 -13.87
C VAL A 243 -18.96 -14.40 -12.35
N PRO A 244 -19.32 -13.30 -11.66
CA PRO A 244 -19.44 -13.30 -10.19
C PRO A 244 -20.45 -14.33 -9.69
N ASP A 245 -21.61 -14.46 -10.35
CA ASP A 245 -22.65 -15.40 -9.98
C ASP A 245 -22.24 -16.86 -10.25
N ILE A 246 -21.51 -17.08 -11.34
CA ILE A 246 -20.95 -18.41 -11.70
C ILE A 246 -19.87 -18.82 -10.68
N GLU A 247 -18.97 -17.91 -10.34
CA GLU A 247 -17.93 -18.18 -9.33
C GLU A 247 -18.51 -18.37 -7.92
N ALA A 248 -19.59 -17.66 -7.57
CA ALA A 248 -20.33 -17.90 -6.33
C ALA A 248 -20.96 -19.31 -6.24
N CYS A 249 -21.17 -19.98 -7.37
CA CYS A 249 -21.58 -21.37 -7.43
C CYS A 249 -20.42 -22.39 -7.34
N GLY A 250 -19.18 -21.89 -7.24
CA GLY A 250 -17.95 -22.69 -7.10
C GLY A 250 -17.29 -23.09 -8.41
N ILE A 251 -17.75 -22.61 -9.57
CA ILE A 251 -17.10 -22.81 -10.86
C ILE A 251 -16.10 -21.68 -11.09
N LYS A 252 -14.84 -22.03 -11.37
CA LYS A 252 -13.80 -21.04 -11.62
C LYS A 252 -13.85 -20.56 -13.06
N CYS A 253 -13.90 -19.21 -13.25
CA CYS A 253 -13.91 -18.60 -14.57
C CYS A 253 -12.51 -18.08 -14.94
N ARG A 254 -11.95 -18.54 -16.06
CA ARG A 254 -10.76 -17.98 -16.70
C ARG A 254 -11.23 -17.04 -17.82
N VAL A 255 -11.21 -15.77 -17.51
CA VAL A 255 -11.60 -14.70 -18.42
C VAL A 255 -10.39 -13.87 -18.82
N PRO A 256 -10.44 -13.11 -19.93
CA PRO A 256 -9.35 -12.23 -20.34
C PRO A 256 -8.92 -11.27 -19.24
N ASN A 257 -7.62 -10.99 -19.15
CA ASN A 257 -7.02 -10.18 -18.07
C ASN A 257 -7.58 -8.74 -18.01
N TRP A 258 -7.96 -8.18 -19.16
CA TRP A 258 -8.55 -6.85 -19.23
C TRP A 258 -9.92 -6.77 -18.53
N TRP A 259 -10.68 -7.88 -18.47
CA TRP A 259 -11.94 -7.92 -17.73
C TRP A 259 -11.73 -8.02 -16.22
N LYS A 260 -10.80 -8.88 -15.77
CA LYS A 260 -10.49 -9.05 -14.33
C LYS A 260 -10.01 -7.77 -13.66
N LYS A 261 -9.22 -6.96 -14.34
CA LYS A 261 -8.60 -5.74 -13.80
C LYS A 261 -9.57 -4.57 -13.67
N LYS A 262 -10.87 -4.68 -13.99
CA LYS A 262 -11.82 -3.55 -14.07
C LYS A 262 -11.28 -2.35 -14.90
N TYR A 263 -10.22 -2.56 -15.70
CA TYR A 263 -9.59 -1.52 -16.53
C TYR A 263 -10.29 -1.29 -17.86
N SER A 264 -11.24 -2.15 -18.21
CA SER A 264 -11.95 -2.09 -19.50
C SER A 264 -13.07 -1.05 -19.56
N SER A 265 -13.33 -0.32 -18.49
CA SER A 265 -14.30 0.78 -18.49
C SER A 265 -13.63 2.12 -18.78
N VAL A 266 -14.39 3.02 -19.42
CA VAL A 266 -14.01 4.42 -19.52
C VAL A 266 -13.96 5.03 -18.11
N LYS A 267 -12.89 5.78 -17.81
CA LYS A 267 -12.68 6.42 -16.51
C LYS A 267 -12.32 7.88 -16.69
N ILE A 268 -12.61 8.70 -15.67
CA ILE A 268 -12.02 10.03 -15.57
C ILE A 268 -10.62 9.89 -14.99
N ASN A 269 -9.63 10.44 -15.66
CA ASN A 269 -8.31 10.67 -15.10
C ASN A 269 -8.14 12.16 -14.83
N VAL A 270 -7.99 12.53 -13.57
CA VAL A 270 -7.65 13.91 -13.18
C VAL A 270 -6.15 13.98 -12.97
N ASN A 271 -5.47 14.61 -13.92
CA ASN A 271 -4.02 14.78 -13.86
C ASN A 271 -3.69 16.04 -13.06
N ILE A 272 -2.90 15.89 -11.98
CA ILE A 272 -2.59 16.97 -11.04
C ILE A 272 -1.14 17.36 -11.16
N GLY A 273 -0.85 18.64 -11.43
CA GLY A 273 0.50 19.20 -11.36
C GLY A 273 1.42 18.72 -12.49
N ASP A 274 1.02 18.85 -13.73
CA ASP A 274 1.88 18.64 -14.89
C ASP A 274 3.00 19.67 -14.98
N THR A 275 2.68 20.92 -14.66
CA THR A 275 3.60 22.04 -14.71
C THR A 275 4.10 22.42 -13.32
N LYS A 276 5.31 22.99 -13.28
CA LYS A 276 5.91 23.51 -12.06
C LYS A 276 5.09 24.68 -11.51
N PRO A 277 4.66 24.65 -10.23
CA PRO A 277 3.94 25.77 -9.63
C PRO A 277 4.86 27.00 -9.46
N SER A 278 4.25 28.17 -9.40
CA SER A 278 4.96 29.45 -9.18
C SER A 278 5.56 29.57 -7.78
N MET A 279 4.92 28.96 -6.78
CA MET A 279 5.40 28.90 -5.39
C MET A 279 5.63 27.46 -4.97
N PHE A 280 6.49 27.24 -3.97
CA PHE A 280 6.77 25.92 -3.39
C PHE A 280 6.13 25.78 -2.01
N GLY A 281 5.90 24.53 -1.59
CA GLY A 281 5.27 24.20 -0.31
C GLY A 281 3.90 23.56 -0.48
N PHE A 282 3.27 23.21 0.64
CA PHE A 282 1.96 22.55 0.65
C PHE A 282 0.81 23.43 0.12
N ASP A 283 0.97 24.74 0.17
CA ASP A 283 0.00 25.72 -0.35
C ASP A 283 0.24 26.06 -1.83
N SER A 284 1.17 25.36 -2.50
CA SER A 284 1.39 25.49 -3.95
C SER A 284 0.14 25.16 -4.72
N ILE A 285 -0.25 26.01 -5.64
CA ILE A 285 -1.42 25.83 -6.51
C ILE A 285 -1.02 24.99 -7.71
N LEU A 286 -1.69 23.88 -7.89
CA LEU A 286 -1.51 22.94 -9.01
C LEU A 286 -2.73 22.97 -9.93
N SER A 287 -2.51 22.86 -11.23
CA SER A 287 -3.59 22.70 -12.21
C SER A 287 -4.18 21.30 -12.16
N LEU A 288 -5.50 21.22 -12.28
CA LEU A 288 -6.23 20.00 -12.55
C LEU A 288 -6.47 19.89 -14.06
N GLN A 289 -6.22 18.71 -14.62
CA GLN A 289 -6.46 18.44 -16.05
C GLN A 289 -7.27 17.14 -16.16
N PRO A 290 -8.61 17.23 -16.18
CA PRO A 290 -9.47 16.07 -16.34
C PRO A 290 -9.44 15.57 -17.79
N SER A 291 -9.45 14.26 -17.95
CA SER A 291 -9.53 13.58 -19.25
C SER A 291 -10.24 12.24 -19.11
N LEU A 292 -11.00 11.83 -20.10
CA LEU A 292 -11.48 10.45 -20.17
C LEU A 292 -10.36 9.55 -20.68
N ILE A 293 -10.13 8.44 -19.99
CA ILE A 293 -9.10 7.47 -20.35
C ILE A 293 -9.70 6.08 -20.55
N VAL A 294 -9.05 5.33 -21.45
CA VAL A 294 -9.23 3.90 -21.64
C VAL A 294 -7.85 3.25 -21.60
N ASN A 295 -7.65 2.29 -20.70
CA ASN A 295 -6.35 1.63 -20.52
C ASN A 295 -5.17 2.62 -20.36
N GLY A 296 -5.36 3.66 -19.57
CA GLY A 296 -4.34 4.69 -19.35
C GLY A 296 -4.08 5.64 -20.53
N ARG A 297 -4.82 5.52 -21.64
CA ARG A 297 -4.72 6.41 -22.82
C ARG A 297 -5.90 7.36 -22.88
N ALA A 298 -5.63 8.66 -22.97
CA ALA A 298 -6.67 9.68 -23.09
C ALA A 298 -7.48 9.52 -24.37
N LEU A 299 -8.80 9.72 -24.25
CA LEU A 299 -9.73 9.75 -25.37
C LEU A 299 -9.79 11.15 -25.97
N THR A 300 -9.80 11.21 -27.28
CA THR A 300 -10.07 12.44 -28.02
C THR A 300 -11.57 12.74 -28.06
N LYS A 301 -11.95 14.00 -28.29
CA LYS A 301 -13.37 14.41 -28.45
C LYS A 301 -14.09 13.61 -29.51
N LYS A 302 -13.39 13.23 -30.61
CA LYS A 302 -13.95 12.41 -31.70
C LYS A 302 -14.27 11.00 -31.22
N GLU A 303 -13.32 10.35 -30.53
CA GLU A 303 -13.52 9.00 -29.99
C GLU A 303 -14.66 8.96 -28.96
N ILE A 304 -14.79 9.98 -28.10
CA ILE A 304 -15.91 10.11 -27.16
C ILE A 304 -17.25 10.18 -27.91
N SER A 305 -17.31 11.00 -28.96
CA SER A 305 -18.54 11.10 -29.79
C SER A 305 -18.88 9.80 -30.52
N GLU A 306 -17.88 9.02 -30.92
CA GLU A 306 -18.07 7.71 -31.54
C GLU A 306 -18.59 6.69 -30.53
N LEU A 307 -18.02 6.67 -29.31
CA LEU A 307 -18.48 5.79 -28.21
C LEU A 307 -19.94 6.02 -27.82
N LEU A 308 -20.38 7.28 -27.81
CA LEU A 308 -21.78 7.64 -27.50
C LEU A 308 -22.77 7.19 -28.61
N LYS A 309 -22.29 6.84 -29.80
CA LYS A 309 -23.12 6.34 -30.93
C LYS A 309 -23.13 4.81 -31.03
N MET A 310 -22.17 4.12 -30.41
CA MET A 310 -22.10 2.65 -30.44
C MET A 310 -23.18 2.03 -29.54
N GLU A 311 -23.59 0.80 -29.81
CA GLU A 311 -24.49 0.05 -28.92
C GLU A 311 -23.80 -0.28 -27.59
N GLU A 312 -24.59 -0.42 -26.53
CA GLU A 312 -24.07 -0.89 -25.22
C GLU A 312 -23.56 -2.32 -25.31
N GLY A 313 -22.41 -2.59 -24.70
CA GLY A 313 -21.78 -3.91 -24.76
C GLY A 313 -20.26 -3.84 -24.77
N LEU A 314 -19.63 -4.70 -25.56
CA LEU A 314 -18.18 -4.69 -25.80
C LEU A 314 -17.87 -4.07 -27.15
N ALA A 315 -16.94 -3.13 -27.19
CA ALA A 315 -16.37 -2.56 -28.41
C ALA A 315 -14.85 -2.65 -28.42
N TRP A 316 -14.29 -2.83 -29.61
CA TRP A 316 -12.85 -2.81 -29.81
C TRP A 316 -12.34 -1.38 -29.96
N LEU A 317 -11.56 -0.88 -29.01
CA LEU A 317 -11.04 0.48 -29.00
C LEU A 317 -9.57 0.50 -28.57
N LYS A 318 -8.74 1.22 -29.32
CA LYS A 318 -7.29 1.37 -29.04
C LYS A 318 -6.54 0.04 -28.81
N GLY A 319 -6.94 -0.99 -29.58
CA GLY A 319 -6.29 -2.30 -29.52
C GLY A 319 -6.73 -3.18 -28.36
N GLN A 320 -7.90 -2.91 -27.78
CA GLN A 320 -8.48 -3.73 -26.70
C GLN A 320 -10.00 -3.67 -26.67
N TRP A 321 -10.62 -4.63 -26.00
CA TRP A 321 -12.05 -4.63 -25.70
C TRP A 321 -12.38 -3.67 -24.55
N VAL A 322 -13.43 -2.89 -24.72
CA VAL A 322 -13.92 -1.88 -23.77
C VAL A 322 -15.41 -2.06 -23.53
N GLU A 323 -15.83 -1.99 -22.29
CA GLU A 323 -17.24 -1.94 -21.92
C GLU A 323 -17.83 -0.55 -22.24
N ILE A 324 -18.90 -0.51 -23.03
CA ILE A 324 -19.68 0.69 -23.33
C ILE A 324 -20.95 0.69 -22.48
N ASN A 325 -21.08 1.71 -21.64
CA ASN A 325 -22.29 2.02 -20.87
C ASN A 325 -22.56 3.52 -21.00
N HIS A 326 -23.64 3.88 -21.71
CA HIS A 326 -23.97 5.28 -22.03
C HIS A 326 -24.30 6.10 -20.80
N ASN A 327 -25.05 5.54 -19.85
CA ASN A 327 -25.40 6.24 -18.62
C ASN A 327 -24.14 6.59 -17.82
N LYS A 328 -23.22 5.62 -17.70
CA LYS A 328 -21.94 5.83 -17.02
C LYS A 328 -21.08 6.86 -17.77
N LEU A 329 -21.05 6.82 -19.09
CA LEU A 329 -20.26 7.76 -19.89
C LEU A 329 -20.78 9.19 -19.77
N GLN A 330 -22.10 9.40 -19.76
CA GLN A 330 -22.71 10.72 -19.55
C GLN A 330 -22.41 11.26 -18.14
N GLN A 331 -22.58 10.44 -17.11
CA GLN A 331 -22.24 10.81 -15.74
C GLN A 331 -20.76 11.21 -15.60
N LEU A 332 -19.85 10.47 -16.26
CA LEU A 332 -18.43 10.81 -16.27
C LEU A 332 -18.16 12.15 -16.95
N LEU A 333 -18.84 12.47 -18.04
CA LEU A 333 -18.70 13.75 -18.74
C LEU A 333 -19.18 14.93 -17.88
N GLU A 334 -20.32 14.80 -17.20
CA GLU A 334 -20.86 15.81 -16.29
C GLU A 334 -19.92 16.03 -15.09
N GLN A 335 -19.38 14.95 -14.54
CA GLN A 335 -18.42 15.05 -13.42
C GLN A 335 -17.08 15.65 -13.84
N MET A 336 -16.62 15.40 -15.08
CA MET A 336 -15.36 15.93 -15.57
C MET A 336 -15.33 17.48 -15.51
N GLU A 337 -16.48 18.13 -15.72
CA GLU A 337 -16.60 19.60 -15.61
C GLU A 337 -16.37 20.11 -14.18
N GLN A 338 -16.64 19.30 -13.14
CA GLN A 338 -16.42 19.67 -11.74
C GLN A 338 -14.94 19.63 -11.32
N TYR A 339 -14.10 18.95 -12.10
CA TYR A 339 -12.65 18.81 -11.84
C TYR A 339 -11.79 19.78 -12.66
N ASP A 340 -12.39 20.70 -13.42
CA ASP A 340 -11.64 21.75 -14.11
C ASP A 340 -11.32 22.90 -13.13
N GLY A 341 -10.02 23.17 -12.90
CA GLY A 341 -9.62 24.22 -11.97
C GLY A 341 -8.22 24.05 -11.38
N THR A 342 -8.11 24.42 -10.12
CA THR A 342 -6.85 24.37 -9.36
C THR A 342 -7.05 23.77 -7.99
N ILE A 343 -5.99 23.17 -7.45
CA ILE A 343 -5.97 22.55 -6.13
C ILE A 343 -4.63 22.84 -5.46
N THR A 344 -4.59 22.94 -4.14
CA THR A 344 -3.31 23.02 -3.43
C THR A 344 -2.60 21.67 -3.45
N LEU A 345 -1.27 21.66 -3.40
CA LEU A 345 -0.48 20.42 -3.33
C LEU A 345 -0.88 19.57 -2.12
N LYS A 346 -1.19 20.20 -0.98
CA LYS A 346 -1.68 19.53 0.23
C LYS A 346 -3.00 18.79 -0.03
N GLU A 347 -3.99 19.49 -0.58
CA GLU A 347 -5.29 18.90 -0.91
C GLU A 347 -5.15 17.80 -1.95
N ALA A 348 -4.27 17.99 -2.95
CA ALA A 348 -3.98 17.00 -3.97
C ALA A 348 -3.46 15.70 -3.36
N LEU A 349 -2.46 15.78 -2.47
CA LEU A 349 -1.89 14.63 -1.77
C LEU A 349 -2.92 13.98 -0.82
N THR A 350 -3.66 14.79 -0.07
CA THR A 350 -4.69 14.28 0.84
C THR A 350 -5.81 13.57 0.06
N LYS A 351 -6.33 14.17 -1.01
CA LYS A 351 -7.33 13.53 -1.88
C LYS A 351 -6.81 12.25 -2.53
N THR A 352 -5.56 12.25 -3.00
CA THR A 352 -4.99 11.06 -3.66
C THR A 352 -4.84 9.87 -2.71
N TYR A 353 -4.49 10.12 -1.44
CA TYR A 353 -4.08 9.04 -0.53
C TYR A 353 -4.97 8.86 0.70
N MET A 354 -5.78 9.85 1.10
CA MET A 354 -6.61 9.78 2.31
C MET A 354 -8.11 9.84 2.05
N SER A 355 -8.56 10.22 0.83
CA SER A 355 -10.00 10.21 0.52
C SER A 355 -10.60 8.82 0.67
N ASN A 356 -11.82 8.77 1.18
CA ASN A 356 -12.61 7.56 1.25
C ASN A 356 -12.97 7.10 -0.17
N GLU A 357 -13.13 5.80 -0.37
CA GLU A 357 -13.71 5.28 -1.61
C GLU A 357 -15.15 5.78 -1.82
N GLU A 358 -15.84 6.17 -0.74
CA GLU A 358 -17.15 6.83 -0.77
C GLU A 358 -17.10 8.27 -1.30
N ASP A 359 -15.94 8.97 -1.16
CA ASP A 359 -15.74 10.32 -1.70
C ASP A 359 -15.17 10.31 -3.12
N ILE A 360 -14.54 9.18 -3.52
CA ILE A 360 -14.15 8.86 -4.89
C ILE A 360 -15.04 7.70 -5.26
N ASP A 361 -16.12 7.98 -5.96
CA ASP A 361 -17.08 6.97 -6.39
C ASP A 361 -16.36 5.95 -7.29
N VAL A 362 -15.86 4.88 -6.65
CA VAL A 362 -15.07 3.82 -7.31
C VAL A 362 -15.92 3.13 -8.38
N ASP A 363 -17.23 3.08 -8.18
CA ASP A 363 -18.18 2.60 -9.19
C ASP A 363 -18.27 3.56 -10.39
N MET A 364 -18.01 4.86 -10.18
CA MET A 364 -18.00 5.85 -11.26
C MET A 364 -16.64 6.00 -11.98
N GLY A 365 -15.58 5.35 -11.49
CA GLY A 365 -14.33 5.21 -12.23
C GLY A 365 -13.50 6.49 -12.36
N ILE A 366 -13.39 7.28 -11.29
CA ILE A 366 -12.47 8.42 -11.23
C ILE A 366 -11.09 7.93 -10.79
N GLN A 367 -10.07 8.27 -11.58
CA GLN A 367 -8.68 8.01 -11.26
C GLN A 367 -7.93 9.33 -11.13
N ILE A 368 -7.21 9.51 -10.03
CA ILE A 368 -6.32 10.65 -9.85
C ILE A 368 -4.91 10.20 -10.22
N SER A 369 -4.25 10.95 -11.10
CA SER A 369 -2.86 10.70 -11.48
C SER A 369 -1.99 11.92 -11.20
N ASN A 370 -0.77 11.64 -10.75
CA ASN A 370 0.24 12.67 -10.59
C ASN A 370 0.76 13.10 -11.97
N GLY A 371 0.70 14.37 -12.28
CA GLY A 371 1.28 14.99 -13.46
C GLY A 371 2.79 14.86 -13.49
N LYS A 372 3.41 15.24 -14.60
CA LYS A 372 4.84 15.05 -14.84
C LYS A 372 5.71 15.68 -13.75
N TRP A 373 5.42 16.93 -13.39
CA TRP A 373 6.19 17.64 -12.37
C TRP A 373 6.02 17.02 -10.97
N LEU A 374 4.78 16.76 -10.56
CA LEU A 374 4.49 16.18 -9.23
C LEU A 374 5.09 14.78 -9.09
N ARG A 375 4.97 13.95 -10.12
CA ARG A 375 5.56 12.60 -10.17
C ARG A 375 7.08 12.63 -10.07
N ASP A 376 7.73 13.55 -10.81
CA ASP A 376 9.19 13.72 -10.80
C ASP A 376 9.68 14.14 -9.40
N ILE A 377 9.01 15.07 -8.75
CA ILE A 377 9.35 15.51 -7.39
C ILE A 377 9.16 14.39 -6.37
N LEU A 378 8.01 13.73 -6.36
CA LEU A 378 7.74 12.61 -5.43
C LEU A 378 8.70 11.44 -5.68
N GLY A 379 9.02 11.14 -6.94
CA GLY A 379 10.00 10.12 -7.30
C GLY A 379 11.42 10.44 -6.80
N LYS A 380 11.84 11.70 -6.85
CA LYS A 380 13.12 12.16 -6.28
C LYS A 380 13.13 12.09 -4.76
N LEU A 381 12.03 12.46 -4.10
CA LEU A 381 11.93 12.40 -2.65
C LEU A 381 11.95 10.96 -2.13
N LYS A 382 11.29 10.03 -2.83
CA LYS A 382 11.30 8.58 -2.50
C LYS A 382 12.66 7.93 -2.74
N ASN A 383 13.44 8.46 -3.68
CA ASN A 383 14.76 7.91 -4.03
C ASN A 383 15.83 9.00 -3.95
N PRO A 384 16.42 9.21 -2.77
CA PRO A 384 17.42 10.27 -2.55
C PRO A 384 18.64 10.20 -3.47
N SER A 385 18.98 9.03 -4.01
CA SER A 385 20.11 8.89 -4.96
C SER A 385 19.88 9.60 -6.30
N LYS A 386 18.61 9.84 -6.67
CA LYS A 386 18.21 10.57 -7.89
C LYS A 386 18.16 12.09 -7.71
N ILE A 387 18.37 12.59 -6.48
CA ILE A 387 18.40 14.02 -6.18
C ILE A 387 19.71 14.61 -6.73
N LYS A 388 19.60 15.79 -7.34
CA LYS A 388 20.78 16.50 -7.89
C LYS A 388 21.80 16.76 -6.78
N ASN A 389 23.04 16.33 -7.01
CA ASN A 389 24.13 16.57 -6.07
C ASN A 389 24.37 18.08 -5.88
N LYS A 390 24.31 18.51 -4.63
CA LYS A 390 24.77 19.85 -4.23
C LYS A 390 26.22 19.78 -3.77
N ALA A 391 26.96 20.86 -4.04
CA ALA A 391 28.33 20.98 -3.54
C ALA A 391 28.31 20.99 -2.00
N GLN A 392 29.22 20.26 -1.40
CA GLN A 392 29.44 20.27 0.05
C GLN A 392 29.76 21.70 0.53
N PRO A 393 29.34 22.11 1.73
CA PRO A 393 29.68 23.41 2.27
C PRO A 393 31.20 23.62 2.33
N LYS A 394 31.63 24.83 2.01
CA LYS A 394 33.09 25.13 1.91
C LYS A 394 33.79 25.06 3.27
N TYR A 395 33.10 25.38 4.33
CA TYR A 395 33.65 25.46 5.69
C TYR A 395 33.33 24.25 6.56
N LEU A 396 32.72 23.23 5.97
CA LEU A 396 32.48 21.97 6.67
C LEU A 396 33.79 21.19 6.85
N ASN A 397 34.21 21.01 8.08
CA ASN A 397 35.42 20.27 8.46
C ASN A 397 35.15 18.75 8.55
N ALA A 398 34.59 18.16 7.49
CA ALA A 398 34.33 16.74 7.39
C ALA A 398 34.17 16.30 5.92
N THR A 399 34.48 15.04 5.66
CA THR A 399 34.15 14.39 4.38
C THR A 399 32.92 13.51 4.58
N LEU A 400 31.83 13.81 3.88
CA LEU A 400 30.59 13.05 3.96
C LEU A 400 30.74 11.70 3.24
N ARG A 401 30.36 10.62 3.90
CA ARG A 401 30.21 9.32 3.24
C ARG A 401 29.10 9.39 2.18
N PRO A 402 29.10 8.51 1.15
CA PRO A 402 28.11 8.56 0.07
C PRO A 402 26.65 8.67 0.56
N TYR A 403 26.25 7.87 1.54
CA TYR A 403 24.90 7.91 2.11
C TYR A 403 24.64 9.22 2.91
N GLN A 404 25.63 9.76 3.63
CA GLN A 404 25.51 11.05 4.33
C GLN A 404 25.34 12.20 3.34
N LYS A 405 26.09 12.16 2.21
CA LYS A 405 25.92 13.12 1.12
C LYS A 405 24.54 13.04 0.49
N SER A 406 24.02 11.84 0.32
CA SER A 406 22.63 11.61 -0.13
C SER A 406 21.61 12.23 0.83
N GLY A 407 21.78 12.05 2.14
CA GLY A 407 20.91 12.66 3.15
C GLY A 407 21.03 14.20 3.18
N TYR A 408 22.24 14.73 3.07
CA TYR A 408 22.46 16.17 2.93
C TYR A 408 21.74 16.73 1.69
N ASN A 409 21.86 16.08 0.54
CA ASN A 409 21.18 16.50 -0.68
C ASN A 409 19.64 16.46 -0.51
N TRP A 410 19.12 15.40 0.15
CA TRP A 410 17.71 15.24 0.41
C TRP A 410 17.17 16.34 1.35
N LEU A 411 17.86 16.66 2.45
CA LEU A 411 17.48 17.76 3.35
C LEU A 411 17.42 19.10 2.61
N ASN A 412 18.41 19.37 1.75
CA ASN A 412 18.41 20.57 0.92
C ASN A 412 17.24 20.59 -0.07
N GLN A 413 16.87 19.44 -0.64
CA GLN A 413 15.73 19.34 -1.56
C GLN A 413 14.41 19.58 -0.82
N MET A 414 14.27 19.05 0.40
CA MET A 414 13.10 19.30 1.25
C MET A 414 12.94 20.80 1.56
N ASN A 415 14.04 21.45 1.93
CA ASN A 415 14.06 22.88 2.18
C ASN A 415 13.71 23.71 0.92
N ASP A 416 14.31 23.37 -0.24
CA ASP A 416 14.03 24.06 -1.51
C ASP A 416 12.56 23.88 -1.96
N LEU A 417 11.88 22.83 -1.50
CA LEU A 417 10.47 22.54 -1.77
C LEU A 417 9.51 23.04 -0.68
N GLY A 418 10.03 23.56 0.43
CA GLY A 418 9.22 24.01 1.57
C GLY A 418 8.53 22.89 2.34
N PHE A 419 9.14 21.70 2.40
CA PHE A 419 8.62 20.54 3.11
C PHE A 419 9.38 20.26 4.40
N GLY A 420 8.66 19.82 5.42
CA GLY A 420 9.27 19.25 6.61
C GLY A 420 9.86 17.86 6.36
N ALA A 421 10.93 17.51 7.08
CA ALA A 421 11.74 16.32 6.86
C ALA A 421 11.92 15.47 8.12
N CYS A 422 11.73 14.15 8.03
CA CYS A 422 12.06 13.20 9.09
C CYS A 422 13.33 12.42 8.73
N LEU A 423 14.43 12.69 9.42
CA LEU A 423 15.68 11.93 9.28
C LEU A 423 15.70 10.79 10.31
N ALA A 424 15.42 9.59 9.82
CA ALA A 424 15.14 8.40 10.63
C ALA A 424 16.21 7.30 10.47
N ASP A 425 17.40 7.65 10.07
CA ASP A 425 18.54 6.74 9.96
C ASP A 425 18.84 6.05 11.29
N ASP A 426 19.34 4.82 11.26
CA ASP A 426 19.78 4.09 12.44
C ASP A 426 20.78 4.89 13.29
N MET A 427 20.83 4.60 14.60
CA MET A 427 21.82 5.21 15.48
C MET A 427 23.25 4.93 14.99
N GLY A 428 24.10 5.96 14.98
CA GLY A 428 25.50 5.85 14.53
C GLY A 428 25.73 6.04 13.03
N LEU A 429 24.71 6.26 12.21
CA LEU A 429 24.87 6.63 10.78
C LEU A 429 25.18 8.13 10.58
N GLY A 430 25.37 8.89 11.66
CA GLY A 430 25.79 10.31 11.59
C GLY A 430 24.68 11.26 11.16
N LYS A 431 23.47 11.11 11.71
CA LYS A 431 22.37 12.06 11.53
C LYS A 431 22.79 13.49 11.86
N THR A 432 23.48 13.69 12.99
CA THR A 432 23.98 15.00 13.43
C THR A 432 24.87 15.65 12.38
N LEU A 433 25.82 14.91 11.80
CA LEU A 433 26.71 15.44 10.77
C LEU A 433 25.94 15.82 9.49
N GLN A 434 24.95 15.06 9.09
CA GLN A 434 24.11 15.38 7.92
C GLN A 434 23.34 16.69 8.15
N VAL A 435 22.77 16.88 9.35
CA VAL A 435 22.06 18.11 9.73
C VAL A 435 23.03 19.29 9.85
N ILE A 436 24.18 19.13 10.50
CA ILE A 436 25.22 20.17 10.58
C ILE A 436 25.66 20.60 9.17
N SER A 437 25.86 19.65 8.25
CA SER A 437 26.22 19.95 6.87
C SER A 437 25.12 20.74 6.14
N PHE A 438 23.86 20.42 6.39
CA PHE A 438 22.73 21.18 5.87
C PHE A 438 22.68 22.60 6.46
N LEU A 439 22.88 22.75 7.76
CA LEU A 439 22.90 24.04 8.45
C LEU A 439 24.09 24.91 8.00
N GLU A 440 25.28 24.33 7.81
CA GLU A 440 26.44 25.05 7.29
C GLU A 440 26.14 25.59 5.88
N LYS A 441 25.42 24.81 5.05
CA LYS A 441 24.98 25.29 3.72
C LYS A 441 23.95 26.42 3.81
N MET A 442 23.07 26.39 4.78
CA MET A 442 22.12 27.48 5.07
C MET A 442 22.88 28.72 5.52
N TYR A 443 23.84 28.58 6.43
CA TYR A 443 24.70 29.65 6.95
C TYR A 443 25.54 30.31 5.86
N GLU A 444 26.10 29.51 4.91
CA GLU A 444 26.81 30.06 3.74
C GLU A 444 25.92 30.95 2.85
N LYS A 445 24.64 30.60 2.75
CA LYS A 445 23.66 31.37 1.94
C LYS A 445 23.14 32.62 2.65
N ASN A 446 22.85 32.48 3.93
CA ASN A 446 22.29 33.56 4.76
C ASN A 446 22.78 33.41 6.21
N LYS A 447 23.69 34.31 6.60
CA LYS A 447 24.26 34.32 7.96
C LYS A 447 23.29 34.86 9.01
N GLU A 448 22.29 35.62 8.57
CA GLU A 448 21.25 36.23 9.41
C GLU A 448 20.06 35.27 9.64
N ALA A 449 20.09 34.09 9.03
CA ALA A 449 19.06 33.09 9.28
C ALA A 449 19.10 32.59 10.74
N HIS A 450 17.95 32.23 11.29
CA HIS A 450 17.83 31.80 12.69
C HIS A 450 17.28 30.39 12.76
N VAL A 451 18.06 29.51 13.38
CA VAL A 451 17.72 28.08 13.57
C VAL A 451 17.46 27.81 15.03
N LEU A 452 16.35 27.15 15.34
CA LEU A 452 16.06 26.62 16.67
C LEU A 452 16.27 25.11 16.69
N LEU A 453 17.18 24.66 17.51
CA LEU A 453 17.47 23.24 17.73
C LEU A 453 17.03 22.82 19.14
N ILE A 454 16.06 21.93 19.22
CA ILE A 454 15.50 21.40 20.47
C ILE A 454 16.00 19.97 20.67
N VAL A 455 16.69 19.74 21.78
CA VAL A 455 17.34 18.46 22.08
C VAL A 455 17.03 17.99 23.52
N PRO A 456 17.18 16.71 23.85
CA PRO A 456 17.26 16.24 25.23
C PRO A 456 18.39 16.91 25.98
N ALA A 457 18.24 17.19 27.28
CA ALA A 457 19.25 17.89 28.07
C ALA A 457 20.62 17.19 28.04
N SER A 458 20.64 15.87 27.98
CA SER A 458 21.86 15.05 27.86
C SER A 458 22.64 15.25 26.57
N LEU A 459 22.00 15.77 25.52
CA LEU A 459 22.64 15.96 24.20
C LEU A 459 23.11 17.38 23.95
N LEU A 460 22.82 18.36 24.83
CA LEU A 460 23.28 19.75 24.67
C LEU A 460 24.79 19.86 24.43
N GLY A 461 25.60 19.24 25.30
CA GLY A 461 27.05 19.26 25.18
C GLY A 461 27.59 18.44 24.00
N ASN A 462 26.83 17.48 23.52
CA ASN A 462 27.23 16.71 22.35
C ASN A 462 27.08 17.54 21.07
N TRP A 463 25.94 18.24 20.93
CA TRP A 463 25.68 19.10 19.78
C TRP A 463 26.68 20.26 19.69
N SER A 464 26.98 20.94 20.81
CA SER A 464 28.00 22.01 20.79
C SER A 464 29.36 21.49 20.35
N LYS A 465 29.83 20.37 20.89
CA LYS A 465 31.11 19.76 20.48
C LYS A 465 31.13 19.33 19.00
N GLU A 466 30.02 18.81 18.48
CA GLU A 466 29.96 18.43 17.07
C GLU A 466 29.93 19.65 16.15
N ILE A 467 29.24 20.73 16.53
CA ILE A 467 29.25 22.00 15.79
C ILE A 467 30.68 22.61 15.78
N ASP A 468 31.33 22.71 16.94
CA ASP A 468 32.70 23.22 17.06
C ASP A 468 33.68 22.42 16.20
N ARG A 469 33.50 21.09 16.13
CA ARG A 469 34.33 20.18 15.38
C ARG A 469 34.11 20.28 13.87
N PHE A 470 32.88 20.28 13.42
CA PHE A 470 32.53 20.11 12.01
C PHE A 470 32.18 21.41 11.29
N ALA A 471 31.70 22.41 12.01
CA ALA A 471 31.31 23.71 11.44
C ALA A 471 31.76 24.88 12.36
N PRO A 472 33.08 25.06 12.59
CA PRO A 472 33.61 25.98 13.60
C PRO A 472 33.35 27.47 13.31
N LYS A 473 32.86 27.81 12.11
CA LYS A 473 32.49 29.20 11.75
C LYS A 473 31.03 29.52 12.07
N MET A 474 30.22 28.50 12.32
CA MET A 474 28.80 28.64 12.58
C MET A 474 28.57 29.08 14.03
N THR A 475 27.87 30.19 14.23
CA THR A 475 27.63 30.72 15.57
C THR A 475 26.44 30.03 16.23
N TYR A 476 26.57 29.68 17.50
CA TYR A 476 25.47 29.11 18.26
C TYR A 476 25.41 29.66 19.70
N TYR A 477 24.21 29.58 20.29
CA TYR A 477 23.93 29.93 21.68
C TYR A 477 23.16 28.79 22.36
N ILE A 478 23.52 28.44 23.60
CA ILE A 478 22.81 27.44 24.40
C ILE A 478 21.84 28.16 25.35
N LEU A 479 20.56 28.07 25.04
CA LEU A 479 19.48 28.59 25.87
C LEU A 479 19.10 27.53 26.91
N HIS A 480 19.72 27.60 28.11
CA HIS A 480 19.49 26.64 29.19
C HIS A 480 19.68 27.30 30.56
N GLY A 481 18.98 26.79 31.61
CA GLY A 481 19.10 27.27 32.99
C GLY A 481 18.36 28.58 33.23
N LYS A 482 19.04 29.55 33.89
CA LYS A 482 18.46 30.85 34.28
C LYS A 482 18.52 31.92 33.17
N ASN A 483 19.30 31.69 32.12
CA ASN A 483 19.45 32.62 30.99
C ASN A 483 18.28 32.45 30.03
N ASN A 484 17.35 33.41 30.06
CA ASN A 484 16.14 33.46 29.24
C ASN A 484 16.19 34.59 28.19
N ILE A 485 17.36 34.88 27.62
CA ILE A 485 17.54 35.96 26.65
C ILE A 485 17.91 35.33 25.30
N LEU A 486 17.20 35.70 24.25
CA LEU A 486 17.60 35.36 22.88
C LEU A 486 18.76 36.27 22.45
N HIS A 487 19.79 35.67 21.85
CA HIS A 487 20.88 36.37 21.22
C HIS A 487 20.59 36.50 19.72
N GLU A 488 20.33 37.75 19.29
CA GLU A 488 19.94 38.01 17.88
C GLU A 488 21.08 37.77 16.89
N ASP A 489 22.32 37.87 17.34
CA ASP A 489 23.51 37.72 16.50
C ASP A 489 23.94 36.25 16.31
N THR A 490 23.17 35.28 16.79
CA THR A 490 23.51 33.86 16.69
C THR A 490 22.67 33.13 15.66
N PHE A 491 23.35 32.33 14.82
CA PHE A 491 22.67 31.54 13.80
C PHE A 491 21.86 30.39 14.40
N ILE A 492 22.40 29.64 15.39
CA ILE A 492 21.69 28.53 16.05
C ILE A 492 21.40 28.84 17.50
N THR A 493 20.16 28.71 17.92
CA THR A 493 19.76 28.63 19.32
C THR A 493 19.51 27.16 19.67
N ILE A 494 20.32 26.59 20.58
CA ILE A 494 20.17 25.22 21.08
C ILE A 494 19.44 25.27 22.40
N THR A 495 18.35 24.51 22.55
CA THR A 495 17.58 24.47 23.79
C THR A 495 17.04 23.07 24.09
N THR A 496 16.41 22.90 25.24
CA THR A 496 15.80 21.63 25.62
C THR A 496 14.29 21.66 25.47
N TYR A 497 13.68 20.47 25.40
CA TYR A 497 12.23 20.31 25.37
C TYR A 497 11.51 21.00 26.54
N GLY A 498 12.09 20.92 27.75
CA GLY A 498 11.55 21.56 28.93
C GLY A 498 11.67 23.10 28.90
N MET A 499 12.74 23.63 28.31
CA MET A 499 12.92 25.07 28.13
C MET A 499 11.99 25.60 27.04
N ALA A 500 11.81 24.87 25.94
CA ALA A 500 10.88 25.22 24.87
C ALA A 500 9.42 25.30 25.36
N LEU A 501 9.04 24.49 26.37
CA LEU A 501 7.73 24.58 27.01
C LEU A 501 7.57 25.85 27.87
N ARG A 502 8.65 26.30 28.54
CA ARG A 502 8.59 27.40 29.50
C ARG A 502 8.72 28.78 28.87
N ASN A 503 9.37 28.87 27.71
CA ASN A 503 9.74 30.14 27.10
C ASN A 503 8.83 30.46 25.91
N GLU A 504 7.77 31.23 26.17
CA GLU A 504 6.77 31.60 25.16
C GLU A 504 7.36 32.51 24.06
N PHE A 505 8.40 33.30 24.35
CA PHE A 505 9.07 34.14 23.38
C PHE A 505 9.64 33.40 22.16
N LEU A 506 9.89 32.08 22.28
CA LEU A 506 10.26 31.25 21.13
C LEU A 506 9.14 31.15 20.07
N GLN A 507 7.90 31.44 20.47
CA GLN A 507 6.73 31.43 19.59
C GLN A 507 6.49 32.80 18.91
N GLU A 508 7.13 33.87 19.39
CA GLU A 508 6.97 35.24 18.89
C GLU A 508 7.83 35.48 17.63
N ARG A 509 8.87 34.67 17.45
CA ARG A 509 9.79 34.74 16.30
C ARG A 509 9.52 33.65 15.28
N VAL A 510 9.55 33.98 13.99
CA VAL A 510 9.56 32.99 12.91
C VAL A 510 10.98 32.50 12.70
N TRP A 511 11.19 31.19 12.87
CA TRP A 511 12.47 30.54 12.68
C TRP A 511 12.64 30.07 11.23
N ASP A 512 13.82 30.24 10.64
CA ASP A 512 14.10 29.72 9.31
C ASP A 512 14.10 28.18 9.30
N CYS A 513 14.60 27.55 10.39
CA CYS A 513 14.53 26.12 10.57
C CYS A 513 14.32 25.76 12.05
N LEU A 514 13.37 24.84 12.30
CA LEU A 514 13.12 24.25 13.62
C LEU A 514 13.47 22.76 13.57
N ILE A 515 14.42 22.36 14.41
CA ILE A 515 14.95 20.99 14.44
C ILE A 515 14.66 20.36 15.78
N LEU A 516 14.13 19.14 15.76
CA LEU A 516 13.96 18.30 16.95
C LEU A 516 14.91 17.12 16.88
N ASP A 517 15.77 16.95 17.86
CA ASP A 517 16.52 15.71 18.06
C ASP A 517 15.77 14.82 19.06
N GLU A 518 15.82 13.50 18.84
CA GLU A 518 15.01 12.50 19.55
C GLU A 518 13.51 12.88 19.54
N ALA A 519 12.96 13.08 18.35
CA ALA A 519 11.61 13.59 18.13
C ALA A 519 10.50 12.68 18.69
N GLN A 520 10.83 11.48 19.22
CA GLN A 520 9.89 10.69 20.02
C GLN A 520 9.36 11.47 21.25
N ALA A 521 10.02 12.53 21.67
CA ALA A 521 9.57 13.41 22.75
C ALA A 521 8.23 14.11 22.45
N ILE A 522 7.82 14.20 21.19
CA ILE A 522 6.54 14.81 20.76
C ILE A 522 5.50 13.78 20.24
N LYS A 523 5.68 12.49 20.52
CA LYS A 523 4.76 11.42 20.09
C LYS A 523 3.33 11.65 20.55
N ASN A 524 3.15 12.06 21.81
CA ASN A 524 1.83 12.27 22.38
C ASN A 524 1.34 13.70 22.11
N PRO A 525 0.32 13.89 21.24
CA PRO A 525 -0.20 15.23 20.90
C PRO A 525 -0.90 15.92 22.08
N ALA A 526 -1.31 15.17 23.10
CA ALA A 526 -2.06 15.71 24.25
C ALA A 526 -1.15 16.43 25.25
N THR A 527 0.17 16.21 25.25
CA THR A 527 1.06 16.83 26.22
C THR A 527 1.22 18.34 26.01
N LYS A 528 1.39 19.08 27.11
CA LYS A 528 1.67 20.52 27.06
C LYS A 528 2.94 20.82 26.25
N GLN A 529 3.97 19.98 26.41
CA GLN A 529 5.24 20.10 25.69
C GLN A 529 5.04 20.00 24.16
N THR A 530 4.35 18.97 23.69
CA THR A 530 4.08 18.79 22.27
C THR A 530 3.31 19.98 21.68
N ARG A 531 2.28 20.47 22.39
CA ARG A 531 1.48 21.62 21.95
C ARG A 531 2.31 22.91 21.89
N ALA A 532 3.18 23.17 22.88
CA ALA A 532 4.05 24.34 22.89
C ALA A 532 5.03 24.31 21.71
N ILE A 533 5.68 23.18 21.45
CA ILE A 533 6.64 23.04 20.34
C ILE A 533 5.97 23.18 18.98
N LYS A 534 4.79 22.60 18.79
CA LYS A 534 4.04 22.73 17.51
C LYS A 534 3.58 24.17 17.22
N LYS A 535 3.45 25.02 18.22
CA LYS A 535 3.09 26.44 18.06
C LYS A 535 4.26 27.31 17.58
N ILE A 536 5.51 26.87 17.74
CA ILE A 536 6.67 27.62 17.30
C ILE A 536 6.62 27.78 15.77
N PRO A 537 6.55 29.03 15.25
CA PRO A 537 6.47 29.26 13.81
C PRO A 537 7.84 29.05 13.16
N SER A 538 7.86 28.38 12.00
CA SER A 538 9.10 28.13 11.27
C SER A 538 8.83 27.84 9.79
N HIS A 539 9.80 28.21 8.93
CA HIS A 539 9.73 27.96 7.48
C HIS A 539 10.00 26.49 7.14
N MET A 540 10.98 25.88 7.80
CA MET A 540 11.30 24.45 7.64
C MET A 540 11.29 23.74 9.00
N ARG A 541 10.89 22.48 9.01
CA ARG A 541 10.90 21.62 10.20
C ARG A 541 11.63 20.31 9.94
N ILE A 542 12.54 19.94 10.83
CA ILE A 542 13.28 18.69 10.77
C ILE A 542 13.05 17.93 12.06
N ALA A 543 12.71 16.65 11.95
CA ALA A 543 12.66 15.72 13.07
C ALA A 543 13.74 14.66 12.88
N MET A 544 14.58 14.46 13.90
CA MET A 544 15.55 13.39 13.95
C MET A 544 15.08 12.34 14.95
N THR A 545 15.07 11.08 14.57
CA THR A 545 14.67 9.97 15.44
C THR A 545 15.31 8.66 14.97
N GLY A 546 15.57 7.73 15.88
CA GLY A 546 15.98 6.37 15.50
C GLY A 546 14.78 5.46 15.18
N THR A 547 13.58 5.84 15.65
CA THR A 547 12.35 5.06 15.50
C THR A 547 11.22 5.99 15.04
N PRO A 548 11.10 6.26 13.73
CA PRO A 548 10.15 7.24 13.22
C PRO A 548 8.69 6.84 13.48
N ILE A 549 8.43 5.54 13.48
CA ILE A 549 7.08 5.00 13.64
C ILE A 549 7.19 3.71 14.46
N GLU A 550 6.79 3.80 15.70
CA GLU A 550 6.49 2.63 16.52
C GLU A 550 5.04 2.19 16.26
N ASN A 551 4.65 1.05 16.77
CA ASN A 551 3.38 0.33 16.53
C ASN A 551 2.07 1.13 16.75
N ASP A 552 2.10 2.47 16.82
CA ASP A 552 0.94 3.33 17.03
C ASP A 552 0.90 4.45 15.99
N LEU A 553 -0.14 4.42 15.15
CA LEU A 553 -0.38 5.41 14.11
C LEU A 553 -0.65 6.82 14.68
N SER A 554 -1.06 6.95 15.93
CA SER A 554 -1.25 8.26 16.58
C SER A 554 0.08 9.01 16.72
N ASN A 555 1.19 8.28 16.92
CA ASN A 555 2.54 8.83 16.96
C ASN A 555 2.95 9.40 15.60
N LEU A 556 2.58 8.70 14.52
CA LEU A 556 2.80 9.15 13.15
C LEU A 556 2.06 10.47 12.89
N TRP A 557 0.77 10.55 13.29
CA TRP A 557 0.01 11.79 13.14
C TRP A 557 0.67 12.94 13.88
N SER A 558 1.08 12.74 15.13
CA SER A 558 1.72 13.79 15.92
C SER A 558 3.01 14.30 15.30
N LEU A 559 3.83 13.40 14.76
CA LEU A 559 5.07 13.74 14.06
C LEU A 559 4.79 14.55 12.78
N PHE A 560 3.83 14.11 11.97
CA PHE A 560 3.49 14.78 10.71
C PHE A 560 2.75 16.11 10.92
N ASP A 561 1.94 16.23 11.97
CA ASP A 561 1.34 17.51 12.37
C ASP A 561 2.40 18.54 12.82
N PHE A 562 3.56 18.05 13.32
CA PHE A 562 4.73 18.89 13.53
C PHE A 562 5.43 19.21 12.20
N LEU A 563 5.79 18.22 11.39
CA LEU A 563 6.59 18.38 10.17
C LEU A 563 5.84 19.10 9.06
N ASN A 564 4.64 18.63 8.77
CA ASN A 564 3.85 19.00 7.59
C ASN A 564 2.37 19.14 8.01
N LYS A 565 2.08 20.22 8.72
CA LYS A 565 0.78 20.46 9.36
C LYS A 565 -0.38 20.30 8.37
N GLY A 566 -1.32 19.42 8.74
CA GLY A 566 -2.55 19.15 8.00
C GLY A 566 -2.40 18.16 6.85
N LEU A 567 -1.19 17.61 6.57
CA LEU A 567 -1.01 16.56 5.55
C LEU A 567 -1.83 15.29 5.87
N LEU A 568 -1.94 14.95 7.14
CA LEU A 568 -2.73 13.81 7.62
C LEU A 568 -4.11 14.20 8.17
N GLY A 569 -4.62 15.39 7.81
CA GLY A 569 -5.90 15.89 8.30
C GLY A 569 -5.87 16.29 9.78
N SER A 570 -7.05 16.51 10.38
CA SER A 570 -7.18 16.76 11.81
C SER A 570 -6.97 15.48 12.64
N ALA A 571 -6.76 15.61 13.94
CA ALA A 571 -6.62 14.46 14.83
C ALA A 571 -7.88 13.56 14.84
N SER A 572 -9.07 14.15 14.68
CA SER A 572 -10.34 13.42 14.57
C SER A 572 -10.42 12.63 13.28
N ASP A 573 -10.11 13.27 12.14
CA ASP A 573 -10.16 12.65 10.81
C ASP A 573 -9.15 11.49 10.72
N PHE A 574 -7.94 11.71 11.25
CA PHE A 574 -6.92 10.66 11.26
C PHE A 574 -7.30 9.49 12.17
N LYS A 575 -7.95 9.75 13.32
CA LYS A 575 -8.46 8.69 14.19
C LYS A 575 -9.55 7.86 13.49
N GLU A 576 -10.39 8.48 12.69
CA GLU A 576 -11.36 7.78 11.86
C GLU A 576 -10.68 6.98 10.75
N TYR A 577 -9.71 7.60 10.07
CA TYR A 577 -8.89 6.93 9.07
C TYR A 577 -8.16 5.69 9.62
N THR A 578 -7.63 5.74 10.85
CA THR A 578 -6.96 4.58 11.47
C THR A 578 -7.90 3.40 11.71
N LYS A 579 -9.21 3.64 11.95
CA LYS A 579 -10.19 2.55 12.02
C LYS A 579 -10.34 1.86 10.66
N LYS A 580 -10.31 2.62 9.57
CA LYS A 580 -10.35 2.07 8.20
C LYS A 580 -9.07 1.31 7.86
N VAL A 581 -7.90 1.80 8.26
CA VAL A 581 -6.63 1.08 8.12
C VAL A 581 -6.65 -0.29 8.80
N GLN A 582 -7.37 -0.42 9.92
CA GLN A 582 -7.53 -1.70 10.62
C GLN A 582 -8.50 -2.66 9.92
N ALA A 583 -9.44 -2.14 9.15
CA ALA A 583 -10.45 -2.92 8.45
C ALA A 583 -10.02 -3.27 7.01
N TYR A 584 -9.27 -2.39 6.36
CA TYR A 584 -8.95 -2.47 4.93
C TYR A 584 -7.45 -2.21 4.70
N PRO A 585 -6.68 -3.21 4.23
CA PRO A 585 -5.23 -3.11 4.03
C PRO A 585 -4.76 -2.00 3.08
N GLU A 586 -5.55 -1.71 2.05
CA GLU A 586 -5.25 -0.68 1.05
C GLU A 586 -5.08 0.71 1.66
N TYR A 587 -5.77 1.02 2.78
CA TYR A 587 -5.59 2.29 3.48
C TYR A 587 -4.22 2.41 4.14
N MET A 588 -3.62 1.30 4.58
CA MET A 588 -2.24 1.30 5.07
C MET A 588 -1.26 1.62 3.93
N THR A 589 -1.48 1.04 2.76
CA THR A 589 -0.67 1.31 1.57
C THR A 589 -0.75 2.78 1.17
N LYS A 590 -1.97 3.33 1.11
CA LYS A 590 -2.21 4.76 0.81
C LYS A 590 -1.48 5.67 1.81
N LEU A 591 -1.57 5.36 3.12
CA LEU A 591 -0.87 6.11 4.15
C LEU A 591 0.66 6.07 3.98
N LYS A 592 1.22 4.89 3.70
CA LYS A 592 2.66 4.74 3.42
C LYS A 592 3.08 5.57 2.21
N MET A 593 2.34 5.51 1.12
CA MET A 593 2.63 6.27 -0.09
C MET A 593 2.61 7.79 0.18
N LEU A 594 1.71 8.25 1.05
CA LEU A 594 1.61 9.67 1.42
C LEU A 594 2.80 10.13 2.26
N VAL A 595 3.24 9.35 3.24
CA VAL A 595 4.25 9.79 4.23
C VAL A 595 5.69 9.45 3.83
N SER A 596 5.91 8.37 3.07
CA SER A 596 7.27 7.90 2.71
C SER A 596 8.16 8.94 2.02
N PRO A 597 7.66 9.87 1.19
CA PRO A 597 8.51 10.90 0.58
C PRO A 597 9.19 11.84 1.58
N PHE A 598 8.64 11.96 2.79
CA PHE A 598 9.08 12.89 3.84
C PHE A 598 9.89 12.21 4.94
N ILE A 599 10.16 10.91 4.82
CA ILE A 599 10.94 10.12 5.77
C ILE A 599 12.16 9.52 5.06
N LEU A 600 13.34 9.84 5.51
CA LEU A 600 14.57 9.19 5.07
C LEU A 600 15.04 8.23 6.16
N ARG A 601 15.00 6.92 5.90
CA ARG A 601 15.43 5.86 6.80
C ARG A 601 16.41 4.94 6.09
N ARG A 602 17.55 4.69 6.72
CA ARG A 602 18.56 3.72 6.27
C ARG A 602 19.00 2.89 7.46
N LEU A 603 19.31 1.64 7.20
CA LEU A 603 19.76 0.68 8.20
C LEU A 603 21.28 0.53 8.14
N LYS A 604 21.90 0.14 9.25
CA LYS A 604 23.34 -0.20 9.27
C LYS A 604 23.69 -1.39 8.37
N THR A 605 22.70 -2.22 8.07
CA THR A 605 22.84 -3.40 7.19
C THR A 605 22.75 -3.07 5.72
N ASP A 606 22.31 -1.86 5.36
CA ASP A 606 22.27 -1.42 3.97
C ASP A 606 23.70 -1.33 3.46
N LYS A 607 24.03 -2.13 2.43
CA LYS A 607 25.33 -2.06 1.77
C LYS A 607 25.40 -0.76 0.98
N THR A 608 26.15 0.20 1.49
CA THR A 608 26.48 1.45 0.79
C THR A 608 27.88 1.41 0.24
#